data_5a45d3e3dd73ed02f6fef01ddfca44e8
#
_entry.id   5a45d3e3dd73ed02f6fef01ddfca44e8
#
_cell.length_a   1.000
_cell.length_b   1.000
_cell.length_c   1.000
_cell.angle_alpha   90.00
_cell.angle_beta   90.00
_cell.angle_gamma   90.00
#
_symmetry.space_group_name_H-M   'P 1'
#
loop_
_entity.id
_entity.type
_entity.pdbx_description
1 polymer ?
#
loop_
_entity_poly.entity_id
_entity_poly.type
_entity_poly.pdbx_seq_one_letter_code
_entity_poly.pdbx_strand_id
1 'polypeptide(L)'
;MKKFLETLPGLVFTALYFGNWAIFGIWDIYLATTGLMISAVIQVLVMKLFRWKISAMIGLFFWLTMIFGGMTLFFQNVVFLQWKPTIFHWGAALAIIGSRFIGKGQLIRDSLGKFLSLDLPDHAWKHLTWGWAAGWFVMGTANLYVAFQFSEQVWMAYKPVAGFVFTFALGFASYLYLYRRHHLPRNVGYEPENSE
;
A
#
# COMPACT_ATOMS: atom_id res chain seq x y z
N MET A 1 19.37 0.49 8.67
CA MET A 1 19.84 0.88 7.33
C MET A 1 18.96 0.31 6.21
N LYS A 2 18.74 -1.01 6.09
CA LYS A 2 17.96 -1.58 4.99
C LYS A 2 16.54 -1.02 4.91
N LYS A 3 15.77 -0.99 6.01
CA LYS A 3 14.40 -0.43 6.03
C LYS A 3 14.35 1.04 5.62
N PHE A 4 15.33 1.85 6.05
CA PHE A 4 15.42 3.25 5.64
C PHE A 4 15.65 3.37 4.13
N LEU A 5 16.53 2.55 3.56
CA LEU A 5 16.77 2.55 2.12
C LEU A 5 15.52 2.16 1.33
N GLU A 6 14.68 1.27 1.87
CA GLU A 6 13.41 0.86 1.25
C GLU A 6 12.39 2.00 1.15
N THR A 7 12.41 2.95 2.08
CA THR A 7 11.51 4.12 2.09
C THR A 7 12.11 5.36 1.40
N LEU A 8 13.42 5.32 1.11
CA LEU A 8 14.17 6.48 0.59
C LEU A 8 13.53 7.13 -0.66
N PRO A 9 13.11 6.39 -1.71
CA PRO A 9 12.52 7.03 -2.89
C PRO A 9 11.26 7.84 -2.58
N GLY A 10 10.39 7.33 -1.71
CA GLY A 10 9.19 8.04 -1.29
C GLY A 10 9.52 9.30 -0.47
N LEU A 11 10.51 9.22 0.42
CA LEU A 11 10.98 10.37 1.20
C LEU A 11 11.58 11.47 0.32
N VAL A 12 12.41 11.09 -0.65
CA VAL A 12 13.01 12.04 -1.61
C VAL A 12 11.93 12.74 -2.43
N PHE A 13 10.94 11.97 -2.93
CA PHE A 13 9.82 12.54 -3.67
C PHE A 13 9.06 13.56 -2.82
N THR A 14 8.68 13.19 -1.59
CA THR A 14 7.93 14.04 -0.67
C THR A 14 8.73 15.30 -0.31
N ALA A 15 10.02 15.14 0.00
CA ALA A 15 10.89 16.27 0.34
C ALA A 15 11.06 17.26 -0.82
N LEU A 16 11.24 16.76 -2.04
CA LEU A 16 11.36 17.62 -3.23
C LEU A 16 10.05 18.29 -3.57
N TYR A 17 8.91 17.58 -3.51
CA TYR A 17 7.61 18.15 -3.87
C TYR A 17 7.15 19.23 -2.88
N PHE A 18 7.10 18.90 -1.60
CA PHE A 18 6.66 19.85 -0.56
C PHE A 18 7.75 20.84 -0.18
N GLY A 19 9.03 20.44 -0.21
CA GLY A 19 10.15 21.33 0.07
C GLY A 19 10.30 22.43 -0.97
N ASN A 20 10.12 22.11 -2.24
CA ASN A 20 10.17 23.11 -3.32
C ASN A 20 9.03 24.14 -3.16
N TRP A 21 7.84 23.68 -2.79
CA TRP A 21 6.74 24.60 -2.47
C TRP A 21 7.04 25.48 -1.24
N ALA A 22 7.55 24.89 -0.17
CA ALA A 22 7.82 25.62 1.08
C ALA A 22 8.90 26.69 0.92
N ILE A 23 9.89 26.46 0.02
CA ILE A 23 11.04 27.37 -0.18
C ILE A 23 10.73 28.39 -1.30
N PHE A 24 10.16 27.92 -2.40
CA PHE A 24 10.01 28.72 -3.64
C PHE A 24 8.56 29.01 -4.00
N GLY A 25 7.58 28.45 -3.29
CA GLY A 25 6.15 28.59 -3.60
C GLY A 25 5.72 27.84 -4.88
N ILE A 26 6.57 26.95 -5.41
CA ILE A 26 6.36 26.26 -6.69
C ILE A 26 6.10 24.79 -6.46
N TRP A 27 5.00 24.28 -6.99
CA TRP A 27 4.70 22.87 -7.06
C TRP A 27 5.33 22.28 -8.32
N ASP A 28 6.40 21.49 -8.16
CA ASP A 28 7.11 20.89 -9.29
C ASP A 28 7.11 19.36 -9.17
N ILE A 29 6.12 18.75 -9.82
CA ILE A 29 5.99 17.29 -9.85
C ILE A 29 7.08 16.63 -10.72
N TYR A 30 7.60 17.34 -11.73
CA TYR A 30 8.63 16.79 -12.60
C TYR A 30 9.96 16.69 -11.87
N LEU A 31 10.32 17.72 -11.09
CA LEU A 31 11.50 17.68 -10.22
C LEU A 31 11.37 16.54 -9.19
N ALA A 32 10.23 16.44 -8.51
CA ALA A 32 9.99 15.40 -7.53
C ALA A 32 10.01 13.99 -8.16
N THR A 33 9.42 13.82 -9.37
CA THR A 33 9.45 12.55 -10.11
C THR A 33 10.86 12.18 -10.53
N THR A 34 11.66 13.15 -10.98
CA THR A 34 13.08 12.93 -11.32
C THR A 34 13.86 12.45 -10.11
N GLY A 35 13.70 13.12 -8.95
CA GLY A 35 14.32 12.70 -7.70
C GLY A 35 13.87 11.31 -7.23
N LEU A 36 12.59 10.99 -7.39
CA LEU A 36 12.04 9.65 -7.12
C LEU A 36 12.72 8.58 -7.99
N MET A 37 12.86 8.83 -9.30
CA MET A 37 13.49 7.88 -10.23
C MET A 37 14.97 7.68 -9.92
N ILE A 38 15.71 8.77 -9.70
CA ILE A 38 17.14 8.70 -9.35
C ILE A 38 17.33 7.92 -8.03
N SER A 39 16.57 8.26 -7.00
CA SER A 39 16.68 7.59 -5.70
C SER A 39 16.26 6.11 -5.75
N ALA A 40 15.31 5.74 -6.60
CA ALA A 40 14.93 4.34 -6.83
C ALA A 40 16.05 3.56 -7.53
N VAL A 41 16.75 4.17 -8.48
CA VAL A 41 17.94 3.57 -9.11
C VAL A 41 19.05 3.38 -8.07
N ILE A 42 19.35 4.42 -7.28
CA ILE A 42 20.36 4.34 -6.20
C ILE A 42 19.96 3.24 -5.19
N GLN A 43 18.71 3.15 -4.79
CA GLN A 43 18.20 2.11 -3.90
C GLN A 43 18.55 0.72 -4.43
N VAL A 44 18.18 0.42 -5.68
CA VAL A 44 18.43 -0.90 -6.29
C VAL A 44 19.92 -1.18 -6.43
N LEU A 45 20.73 -0.17 -6.83
CA LEU A 45 22.19 -0.30 -6.95
C LEU A 45 22.83 -0.61 -5.59
N VAL A 46 22.48 0.14 -4.54
CA VAL A 46 22.99 -0.09 -3.18
C VAL A 46 22.58 -1.47 -2.68
N MET A 47 21.32 -1.88 -2.89
CA MET A 47 20.87 -3.22 -2.48
C MET A 47 21.64 -4.33 -3.19
N LYS A 48 21.95 -4.17 -4.50
CA LYS A 48 22.78 -5.11 -5.26
C LYS A 48 24.23 -5.13 -4.76
N LEU A 49 24.82 -3.96 -4.50
CA LEU A 49 26.20 -3.83 -4.03
C LEU A 49 26.38 -4.55 -2.67
N PHE A 50 25.46 -4.36 -1.76
CA PHE A 50 25.47 -5.03 -0.44
C PHE A 50 24.89 -6.45 -0.47
N ARG A 51 24.56 -6.98 -1.65
CA ARG A 51 23.96 -8.32 -1.83
C ARG A 51 22.69 -8.55 -0.99
N TRP A 52 21.93 -7.50 -0.74
CA TRP A 52 20.65 -7.61 -0.04
C TRP A 52 19.58 -8.17 -0.96
N LYS A 53 18.70 -9.02 -0.38
CA LYS A 53 17.57 -9.57 -1.12
C LYS A 53 16.61 -8.43 -1.53
N ILE A 54 16.38 -8.27 -2.83
CA ILE A 54 15.37 -7.37 -3.40
C ILE A 54 14.05 -8.15 -3.37
N SER A 55 13.05 -7.67 -2.62
CA SER A 55 11.73 -8.29 -2.60
C SER A 55 11.00 -8.06 -3.93
N ALA A 56 10.07 -8.96 -4.27
CA ALA A 56 9.23 -8.79 -5.48
C ALA A 56 8.48 -7.45 -5.47
N MET A 57 8.10 -6.97 -4.29
CA MET A 57 7.42 -5.69 -4.10
C MET A 57 8.32 -4.51 -4.48
N ILE A 58 9.58 -4.49 -4.03
CA ILE A 58 10.57 -3.46 -4.40
C ILE A 58 10.80 -3.48 -5.91
N GLY A 59 10.93 -4.66 -6.50
CA GLY A 59 11.08 -4.81 -7.96
C GLY A 59 9.88 -4.26 -8.72
N LEU A 60 8.66 -4.58 -8.27
CA LEU A 60 7.43 -4.06 -8.86
C LEU A 60 7.36 -2.53 -8.79
N PHE A 61 7.60 -1.95 -7.61
CA PHE A 61 7.59 -0.49 -7.45
C PHE A 61 8.68 0.20 -8.26
N PHE A 62 9.86 -0.39 -8.36
CA PHE A 62 10.95 0.12 -9.20
C PHE A 62 10.49 0.21 -10.67
N TRP A 63 9.98 -0.87 -11.24
CA TRP A 63 9.52 -0.88 -12.63
C TRP A 63 8.35 0.06 -12.88
N LEU A 64 7.35 0.09 -11.98
CA LEU A 64 6.25 1.06 -12.07
C LEU A 64 6.77 2.51 -12.02
N THR A 65 7.75 2.80 -11.17
CA THR A 65 8.37 4.13 -11.08
C THR A 65 9.10 4.49 -12.37
N MET A 66 9.88 3.56 -12.95
CA MET A 66 10.60 3.82 -14.20
C MET A 66 9.65 4.02 -15.38
N ILE A 67 8.62 3.19 -15.52
CA ILE A 67 7.67 3.27 -16.63
C ILE A 67 6.84 4.55 -16.50
N PHE A 68 6.06 4.70 -15.42
CA PHE A 68 5.13 5.83 -15.29
C PHE A 68 5.82 7.16 -15.02
N GLY A 69 6.94 7.17 -14.28
CA GLY A 69 7.75 8.35 -14.09
C GLY A 69 8.42 8.79 -15.40
N GLY A 70 9.02 7.85 -16.14
CA GLY A 70 9.59 8.12 -17.45
C GLY A 70 8.57 8.66 -18.44
N MET A 71 7.38 8.06 -18.50
CA MET A 71 6.27 8.58 -19.33
C MET A 71 5.83 9.98 -18.88
N THR A 72 5.77 10.23 -17.57
CA THR A 72 5.46 11.56 -17.03
C THR A 72 6.46 12.62 -17.50
N LEU A 73 7.76 12.31 -17.42
CA LEU A 73 8.82 13.23 -17.86
C LEU A 73 8.84 13.39 -19.38
N PHE A 74 8.61 12.31 -20.12
CA PHE A 74 8.65 12.32 -21.59
C PHE A 74 7.46 13.10 -22.17
N PHE A 75 6.26 12.80 -21.69
CA PHE A 75 5.04 13.46 -22.19
C PHE A 75 4.71 14.76 -21.45
N GLN A 76 5.45 15.07 -20.39
CA GLN A 76 5.15 16.17 -19.47
C GLN A 76 3.70 16.13 -18.96
N ASN A 77 3.20 14.93 -18.71
CA ASN A 77 1.82 14.67 -18.33
C ASN A 77 1.76 13.88 -17.02
N VAL A 78 1.27 14.50 -15.96
CA VAL A 78 1.15 13.92 -14.62
C VAL A 78 0.16 12.75 -14.55
N VAL A 79 -0.70 12.58 -15.54
CA VAL A 79 -1.74 11.54 -15.57
C VAL A 79 -1.13 10.15 -15.38
N PHE A 80 0.01 9.87 -15.99
CA PHE A 80 0.69 8.58 -15.83
C PHE A 80 1.14 8.32 -14.39
N LEU A 81 1.53 9.37 -13.67
CA LEU A 81 1.90 9.25 -12.26
C LEU A 81 0.66 9.03 -11.38
N GLN A 82 -0.46 9.64 -11.74
CA GLN A 82 -1.75 9.52 -11.06
C GLN A 82 -2.35 8.11 -11.17
N TRP A 83 -2.12 7.42 -12.30
CA TRP A 83 -2.58 6.05 -12.53
C TRP A 83 -1.82 4.99 -11.71
N LYS A 84 -0.56 5.24 -11.36
CA LYS A 84 0.29 4.26 -10.66
C LYS A 84 -0.33 3.69 -9.38
N PRO A 85 -0.85 4.49 -8.42
CA PRO A 85 -1.49 3.94 -7.23
C PRO A 85 -2.73 3.13 -7.55
N THR A 86 -3.53 3.55 -8.53
CA THR A 86 -4.76 2.84 -8.93
C THR A 86 -4.45 1.46 -9.48
N ILE A 87 -3.48 1.36 -10.40
CA ILE A 87 -3.06 0.08 -10.99
C ILE A 87 -2.57 -0.87 -9.89
N PHE A 88 -1.80 -0.34 -8.93
CA PHE A 88 -1.35 -1.12 -7.78
C PHE A 88 -2.52 -1.63 -6.93
N HIS A 89 -3.47 -0.75 -6.56
CA HIS A 89 -4.61 -1.13 -5.73
C HIS A 89 -5.55 -2.12 -6.42
N TRP A 90 -5.86 -1.90 -7.70
CA TRP A 90 -6.68 -2.84 -8.46
C TRP A 90 -5.96 -4.16 -8.71
N GLY A 91 -4.64 -4.12 -8.98
CA GLY A 91 -3.81 -5.31 -9.08
C GLY A 91 -3.81 -6.13 -7.79
N ALA A 92 -3.71 -5.46 -6.63
CA ALA A 92 -3.79 -6.10 -5.32
C ALA A 92 -5.18 -6.73 -5.09
N ALA A 93 -6.27 -6.02 -5.44
CA ALA A 93 -7.63 -6.55 -5.38
C ALA A 93 -7.78 -7.82 -6.22
N LEU A 94 -7.30 -7.79 -7.47
CA LEU A 94 -7.32 -8.95 -8.37
C LEU A 94 -6.45 -10.09 -7.84
N ALA A 95 -5.28 -9.82 -7.28
CA ALA A 95 -4.42 -10.83 -6.68
C ALA A 95 -5.08 -11.50 -5.45
N ILE A 96 -5.77 -10.72 -4.61
CA ILE A 96 -6.53 -11.23 -3.47
C ILE A 96 -7.64 -12.17 -3.95
N ILE A 97 -8.42 -11.77 -4.96
CA ILE A 97 -9.48 -12.60 -5.53
C ILE A 97 -8.88 -13.82 -6.23
N GLY A 98 -7.87 -13.62 -7.06
CA GLY A 98 -7.19 -14.68 -7.83
C GLY A 98 -6.56 -15.74 -6.94
N SER A 99 -6.07 -15.38 -5.75
CA SER A 99 -5.48 -16.32 -4.79
C SER A 99 -6.45 -17.41 -4.32
N ARG A 100 -7.75 -17.23 -4.51
CA ARG A 100 -8.75 -18.25 -4.20
C ARG A 100 -8.87 -19.32 -5.26
N PHE A 101 -8.48 -19.00 -6.49
CA PHE A 101 -8.62 -19.88 -7.66
C PHE A 101 -7.30 -20.51 -8.05
N ILE A 102 -6.18 -19.88 -7.69
CA ILE A 102 -4.83 -20.27 -8.09
C ILE A 102 -4.02 -20.65 -6.84
N GLY A 103 -3.76 -21.94 -6.67
CA GLY A 103 -2.89 -22.45 -5.59
C GLY A 103 -3.63 -22.92 -4.33
N LYS A 104 -2.82 -23.35 -3.34
CA LYS A 104 -3.30 -23.94 -2.08
C LYS A 104 -3.51 -22.92 -0.97
N GLY A 105 -3.11 -21.66 -1.15
CA GLY A 105 -3.15 -20.60 -0.15
C GLY A 105 -4.15 -19.50 -0.50
N GLN A 106 -4.70 -18.85 0.50
CA GLN A 106 -5.49 -17.65 0.36
C GLN A 106 -4.69 -16.49 0.91
N LEU A 107 -4.35 -15.49 0.09
CA LEU A 107 -3.47 -14.38 0.49
C LEU A 107 -3.89 -13.72 1.81
N ILE A 108 -5.18 -13.49 2.03
CA ILE A 108 -5.67 -12.89 3.26
C ILE A 108 -5.53 -13.85 4.45
N ARG A 109 -5.85 -15.13 4.28
CA ARG A 109 -5.67 -16.14 5.33
C ARG A 109 -4.20 -16.29 5.70
N ASP A 110 -3.32 -16.37 4.71
CA ASP A 110 -1.88 -16.55 4.94
C ASP A 110 -1.22 -15.31 5.55
N SER A 111 -1.73 -14.12 5.24
CA SER A 111 -1.20 -12.87 5.79
C SER A 111 -1.77 -12.57 7.18
N LEU A 112 -3.10 -12.42 7.30
CA LEU A 112 -3.76 -12.06 8.55
C LEU A 112 -3.80 -13.22 9.54
N GLY A 113 -4.04 -14.45 9.07
CA GLY A 113 -4.10 -15.64 9.93
C GLY A 113 -2.78 -15.88 10.63
N LYS A 114 -1.66 -15.79 9.91
CA LYS A 114 -0.32 -15.96 10.50
C LYS A 114 0.08 -14.79 11.40
N PHE A 115 -0.27 -13.56 11.00
CA PHE A 115 0.08 -12.36 11.77
C PHE A 115 -0.70 -12.27 13.09
N LEU A 116 -1.98 -12.64 13.09
CA LEU A 116 -2.87 -12.54 14.25
C LEU A 116 -3.10 -13.88 14.95
N SER A 117 -2.48 -14.97 14.47
CA SER A 117 -2.68 -16.34 14.97
C SER A 117 -4.18 -16.74 15.06
N LEU A 118 -4.95 -16.35 14.03
CA LEU A 118 -6.40 -16.56 14.00
C LEU A 118 -6.73 -17.92 13.38
N ASP A 119 -7.47 -18.73 14.11
CA ASP A 119 -8.10 -19.95 13.57
C ASP A 119 -9.58 -19.68 13.34
N LEU A 120 -9.94 -19.38 12.08
CA LEU A 120 -11.29 -19.00 11.67
C LEU A 120 -11.84 -20.03 10.68
N PRO A 121 -13.17 -20.25 10.70
CA PRO A 121 -13.81 -21.13 9.73
C PRO A 121 -13.72 -20.55 8.30
N ASP A 122 -13.76 -21.42 7.31
CA ASP A 122 -13.53 -21.06 5.89
C ASP A 122 -14.52 -20.00 5.37
N HIS A 123 -15.77 -19.99 5.87
CA HIS A 123 -16.72 -18.95 5.48
C HIS A 123 -16.31 -17.55 5.97
N ALA A 124 -15.70 -17.44 7.15
CA ALA A 124 -15.19 -16.17 7.67
C ALA A 124 -14.03 -15.66 6.83
N TRP A 125 -13.09 -16.55 6.46
CA TRP A 125 -12.00 -16.21 5.52
C TRP A 125 -12.53 -15.78 4.16
N LYS A 126 -13.61 -16.40 3.68
CA LYS A 126 -14.27 -15.99 2.43
C LYS A 126 -14.78 -14.55 2.51
N HIS A 127 -15.49 -14.16 3.58
CA HIS A 127 -15.98 -12.80 3.72
C HIS A 127 -14.86 -11.78 3.88
N LEU A 128 -13.83 -12.09 4.67
CA LEU A 128 -12.65 -11.23 4.80
C LEU A 128 -11.95 -11.03 3.45
N THR A 129 -11.76 -12.09 2.66
CA THR A 129 -11.13 -11.99 1.34
C THR A 129 -11.90 -11.03 0.42
N TRP A 130 -13.23 -11.17 0.33
CA TRP A 130 -14.05 -10.27 -0.48
C TRP A 130 -14.08 -8.84 0.06
N GLY A 131 -14.14 -8.68 1.39
CA GLY A 131 -14.08 -7.36 2.04
C GLY A 131 -12.78 -6.62 1.75
N TRP A 132 -11.63 -7.32 1.86
CA TRP A 132 -10.33 -6.74 1.56
C TRP A 132 -10.16 -6.44 0.06
N ALA A 133 -10.59 -7.33 -0.81
CA ALA A 133 -10.54 -7.09 -2.26
C ALA A 133 -11.41 -5.88 -2.66
N ALA A 134 -12.63 -5.78 -2.12
CA ALA A 134 -13.50 -4.62 -2.34
C ALA A 134 -12.86 -3.33 -1.79
N GLY A 135 -12.26 -3.37 -0.60
CA GLY A 135 -11.57 -2.23 -0.02
C GLY A 135 -10.41 -1.73 -0.89
N TRP A 136 -9.55 -2.63 -1.37
CA TRP A 136 -8.48 -2.29 -2.30
C TRP A 136 -9.00 -1.72 -3.62
N PHE A 137 -10.08 -2.28 -4.15
CA PHE A 137 -10.72 -1.76 -5.37
C PHE A 137 -11.26 -0.34 -5.16
N VAL A 138 -11.98 -0.10 -4.06
CA VAL A 138 -12.50 1.22 -3.68
C VAL A 138 -11.37 2.22 -3.50
N MET A 139 -10.26 1.83 -2.86
CA MET A 139 -9.09 2.70 -2.68
C MET A 139 -8.48 3.14 -4.02
N GLY A 140 -8.35 2.23 -4.98
CA GLY A 140 -7.89 2.55 -6.32
C GLY A 140 -8.84 3.50 -7.05
N THR A 141 -10.15 3.27 -6.94
CA THR A 141 -11.17 4.12 -7.54
C THR A 141 -11.21 5.50 -6.91
N ALA A 142 -11.09 5.58 -5.57
CA ALA A 142 -11.00 6.86 -4.85
C ALA A 142 -9.76 7.65 -5.26
N ASN A 143 -8.61 6.98 -5.50
CA ASN A 143 -7.43 7.66 -6.03
C ASN A 143 -7.70 8.31 -7.39
N LEU A 144 -8.37 7.62 -8.33
CA LEU A 144 -8.72 8.21 -9.62
C LEU A 144 -9.68 9.39 -9.45
N TYR A 145 -10.69 9.23 -8.61
CA TYR A 145 -11.64 10.32 -8.37
C TYR A 145 -10.92 11.58 -7.87
N VAL A 146 -10.05 11.45 -6.87
CA VAL A 146 -9.30 12.60 -6.34
C VAL A 146 -8.31 13.14 -7.37
N ALA A 147 -7.64 12.26 -8.12
CA ALA A 147 -6.66 12.65 -9.13
C ALA A 147 -7.25 13.47 -10.28
N PHE A 148 -8.51 13.18 -10.68
CA PHE A 148 -9.13 13.81 -11.83
C PHE A 148 -10.14 14.89 -11.49
N GLN A 149 -10.66 14.95 -10.25
CA GLN A 149 -11.65 15.94 -9.83
C GLN A 149 -11.06 17.08 -9.00
N PHE A 150 -9.85 16.92 -8.46
CA PHE A 150 -9.22 17.91 -7.60
C PHE A 150 -7.87 18.36 -8.15
N SER A 151 -7.33 19.42 -7.58
CA SER A 151 -6.00 19.90 -7.94
C SER A 151 -4.90 18.88 -7.58
N GLU A 152 -3.77 18.98 -8.27
CA GLU A 152 -2.60 18.13 -8.00
C GLU A 152 -2.16 18.19 -6.53
N GLN A 153 -2.22 19.38 -5.92
CA GLN A 153 -1.86 19.59 -4.51
C GLN A 153 -2.77 18.79 -3.57
N VAL A 154 -4.09 18.83 -3.83
CA VAL A 154 -5.06 18.05 -3.05
C VAL A 154 -4.82 16.56 -3.22
N TRP A 155 -4.57 16.09 -4.44
CA TRP A 155 -4.25 14.69 -4.70
C TRP A 155 -2.95 14.26 -4.01
N MET A 156 -1.92 15.10 -3.98
CA MET A 156 -0.67 14.81 -3.28
C MET A 156 -0.85 14.72 -1.77
N ALA A 157 -1.65 15.64 -1.18
CA ALA A 157 -1.96 15.62 0.25
C ALA A 157 -2.87 14.43 0.64
N TYR A 158 -3.76 14.01 -0.26
CA TYR A 158 -4.65 12.86 -0.07
C TYR A 158 -3.87 11.54 0.14
N LYS A 159 -2.79 11.30 -0.60
CA LYS A 159 -2.06 10.01 -0.63
C LYS A 159 -1.67 9.48 0.75
N PRO A 160 -0.90 10.20 1.59
CA PRO A 160 -0.49 9.69 2.88
C PRO A 160 -1.69 9.45 3.81
N VAL A 161 -2.68 10.38 3.78
CA VAL A 161 -3.87 10.29 4.62
C VAL A 161 -4.73 9.08 4.21
N ALA A 162 -4.97 8.90 2.92
CA ALA A 162 -5.79 7.82 2.40
C ALA A 162 -5.21 6.45 2.77
N GLY A 163 -3.89 6.24 2.65
CA GLY A 163 -3.25 4.98 3.00
C GLY A 163 -3.51 4.56 4.44
N PHE A 164 -3.37 5.50 5.39
CA PHE A 164 -3.68 5.26 6.79
C PHE A 164 -5.17 5.02 7.02
N VAL A 165 -6.02 5.93 6.56
CA VAL A 165 -7.48 5.86 6.78
C VAL A 165 -8.05 4.55 6.24
N PHE A 166 -7.72 4.16 5.01
CA PHE A 166 -8.21 2.92 4.43
C PHE A 166 -7.71 1.68 5.16
N THR A 167 -6.43 1.63 5.53
CA THR A 167 -5.87 0.48 6.25
C THR A 167 -6.54 0.30 7.61
N PHE A 168 -6.70 1.39 8.36
CA PHE A 168 -7.39 1.34 9.65
C PHE A 168 -8.88 1.02 9.48
N ALA A 169 -9.56 1.59 8.49
CA ALA A 169 -10.97 1.30 8.22
C ALA A 169 -11.20 -0.18 7.87
N LEU A 170 -10.35 -0.76 7.00
CA LEU A 170 -10.44 -2.19 6.66
C LEU A 170 -10.12 -3.08 7.85
N GLY A 171 -9.09 -2.74 8.63
CA GLY A 171 -8.76 -3.46 9.86
C GLY A 171 -9.91 -3.41 10.87
N PHE A 172 -10.47 -2.23 11.11
CA PHE A 172 -11.60 -2.04 12.01
C PHE A 172 -12.88 -2.75 11.53
N ALA A 173 -13.19 -2.67 10.24
CA ALA A 173 -14.32 -3.40 9.64
C ALA A 173 -14.14 -4.92 9.80
N SER A 174 -12.92 -5.43 9.59
CA SER A 174 -12.59 -6.85 9.82
C SER A 174 -12.79 -7.24 11.28
N TYR A 175 -12.31 -6.41 12.22
CA TYR A 175 -12.50 -6.62 13.65
C TYR A 175 -13.99 -6.65 14.02
N LEU A 176 -14.78 -5.65 13.57
CA LEU A 176 -16.21 -5.60 13.83
C LEU A 176 -16.96 -6.82 13.26
N TYR A 177 -16.58 -7.26 12.07
CA TYR A 177 -17.17 -8.46 11.48
C TYR A 177 -16.90 -9.69 12.34
N LEU A 178 -15.66 -9.91 12.75
CA LEU A 178 -15.26 -11.05 13.58
C LEU A 178 -15.91 -10.98 14.97
N TYR A 179 -15.94 -9.81 15.58
CA TYR A 179 -16.58 -9.59 16.88
C TYR A 179 -18.08 -9.89 16.85
N ARG A 180 -18.82 -9.35 15.88
CA ARG A 180 -20.26 -9.57 15.74
C ARG A 180 -20.64 -11.00 15.44
N ARG A 181 -19.78 -11.75 14.76
CA ARG A 181 -19.99 -13.16 14.42
C ARG A 181 -19.43 -14.12 15.46
N HIS A 182 -19.00 -13.62 16.62
CA HIS A 182 -18.44 -14.42 17.72
C HIS A 182 -17.23 -15.30 17.30
N HIS A 183 -16.47 -14.86 16.33
CA HIS A 183 -15.25 -15.53 15.90
C HIS A 183 -14.02 -15.12 16.73
N LEU A 184 -14.14 -14.10 17.59
CA LEU A 184 -13.10 -13.72 18.55
C LEU A 184 -13.52 -14.22 19.95
N PRO A 185 -12.57 -14.73 20.78
CA PRO A 185 -12.85 -15.10 22.15
C PRO A 185 -13.39 -13.88 22.91
N ARG A 186 -14.53 -14.05 23.56
CA ARG A 186 -15.24 -12.95 24.27
C ARG A 186 -14.53 -12.47 25.53
N ASN A 187 -13.67 -13.32 26.09
CA ASN A 187 -12.86 -12.96 27.27
C ASN A 187 -11.58 -13.80 27.25
N VAL A 188 -10.44 -13.16 27.21
CA VAL A 188 -9.30 -13.66 27.98
C VAL A 188 -9.60 -13.25 29.41
N GLY A 189 -10.56 -13.90 30.04
CA GLY A 189 -10.78 -13.81 31.47
C GLY A 189 -9.54 -14.36 32.14
N TYR A 190 -8.89 -13.54 32.93
CA TYR A 190 -7.91 -13.92 33.90
C TYR A 190 -8.50 -15.05 34.74
N GLU A 191 -8.16 -16.31 34.45
CA GLU A 191 -8.33 -17.39 35.42
C GLU A 191 -7.31 -17.13 36.52
N PRO A 192 -7.72 -16.81 37.77
CA PRO A 192 -6.78 -16.78 38.85
C PRO A 192 -6.24 -18.21 39.01
N GLU A 193 -4.94 -18.38 38.82
CA GLU A 193 -4.21 -19.57 39.18
C GLU A 193 -4.50 -19.87 40.65
N ASN A 194 -5.41 -20.86 40.89
CA ASN A 194 -5.69 -21.36 42.22
C ASN A 194 -4.42 -21.99 42.74
N SER A 195 -3.77 -21.26 43.63
CA SER A 195 -2.73 -21.75 44.55
C SER A 195 -3.30 -22.91 45.39
N GLU A 196 -2.83 -24.15 45.11
CA GLU A 196 -2.73 -25.22 46.08
C GLU A 196 -1.29 -25.34 46.55
#